data_f97c44e6d9a64bc770345bd5da4f9507
#
_entry.id   f97c44e6d9a64bc770345bd5da4f9507
#
_cell.length_a   1.000
_cell.length_b   1.000
_cell.length_c   1.000
_cell.angle_alpha   90.00
_cell.angle_beta   90.00
_cell.angle_gamma   90.00
#
_symmetry.space_group_name_H-M   'P 1'
#
loop_
_entity.id
_entity.type
_entity.pdbx_description
1 polymer ?
#
loop_
_entity_poly.entity_id
_entity_poly.type
_entity_poly.pdbx_seq_one_letter_code
_entity_poly.pdbx_strand_id
1 'polypeptide(L)'
;MSTSTRQLILQRCFEAIQAKGFETLRTDKEIARLKITKGAFYHYFPNKAELGYAVVDEVMLPYYEQKWASLANIEIGVAKALIAVLEQEKTKATETSIKRGDVLTNMILEMSHVDDIFRQKLEVVNEVQVKIIQKAIMSGRIAGELKNQTDARSMALYIVGQLMGCYTISKVRASKETFVSMVGTMQKQLKDVLVAETAASKVSDVTVNTVTSPSGDRPKSTIGVVNPFAKPEEKTEEKSTRGGWFSRNR
;
A
#
# COMPACT_ATOMS: atom_id res chain seq x y z
N MET A 1 -33.00 11.48 -0.02
CA MET A 1 -32.95 11.37 1.47
C MET A 1 -32.21 12.59 2.01
N SER A 2 -32.73 13.25 3.03
CA SER A 2 -32.06 14.38 3.66
C SER A 2 -30.85 13.87 4.44
N THR A 3 -29.65 14.40 4.18
CA THR A 3 -28.43 14.04 4.92
C THR A 3 -28.55 14.57 6.37
N SER A 4 -28.31 13.73 7.36
CA SER A 4 -28.40 14.16 8.77
C SER A 4 -27.28 15.17 9.10
N THR A 5 -27.54 16.05 10.08
CA THR A 5 -26.53 17.03 10.56
C THR A 5 -25.24 16.33 10.98
N ARG A 6 -25.34 15.15 11.62
CA ARG A 6 -24.18 14.33 12.01
C ARG A 6 -23.34 13.91 10.81
N GLN A 7 -23.98 13.42 9.76
CA GLN A 7 -23.28 13.02 8.53
C GLN A 7 -22.61 14.21 7.82
N LEU A 8 -23.27 15.38 7.82
CA LEU A 8 -22.67 16.60 7.26
C LEU A 8 -21.41 17.01 8.02
N ILE A 9 -21.42 16.92 9.35
CA ILE A 9 -20.23 17.19 10.18
C ILE A 9 -19.11 16.21 9.83
N LEU A 10 -19.40 14.90 9.80
CA LEU A 10 -18.40 13.87 9.51
C LEU A 10 -17.77 14.06 8.13
N GLN A 11 -18.61 14.25 7.10
CA GLN A 11 -18.13 14.47 5.74
C GLN A 11 -17.26 15.73 5.63
N ARG A 12 -17.69 16.82 6.23
CA ARG A 12 -16.94 18.08 6.22
C ARG A 12 -15.61 17.97 6.94
N CYS A 13 -15.59 17.27 8.09
CA CYS A 13 -14.37 17.08 8.85
C CYS A 13 -13.41 16.09 8.12
N PHE A 14 -13.94 15.06 7.48
CA PHE A 14 -13.13 14.17 6.62
C PHE A 14 -12.43 14.95 5.50
N GLU A 15 -13.14 15.83 4.79
CA GLU A 15 -12.54 16.69 3.75
C GLU A 15 -11.43 17.60 4.31
N ALA A 16 -11.64 18.15 5.51
CA ALA A 16 -10.64 18.97 6.18
C ALA A 16 -9.40 18.18 6.60
N ILE A 17 -9.60 16.94 7.12
CA ILE A 17 -8.54 16.01 7.48
C ILE A 17 -7.75 15.59 6.22
N GLN A 18 -8.45 15.23 5.15
CA GLN A 18 -7.81 14.89 3.88
C GLN A 18 -6.96 16.06 3.32
N ALA A 19 -7.39 17.27 3.55
CA ALA A 19 -6.69 18.45 3.04
C ALA A 19 -5.44 18.83 3.85
N LYS A 20 -5.44 18.63 5.18
CA LYS A 20 -4.44 19.23 6.08
C LYS A 20 -4.00 18.34 7.25
N GLY A 21 -4.52 17.12 7.39
CA GLY A 21 -4.30 16.26 8.53
C GLY A 21 -5.26 16.49 9.70
N PHE A 22 -5.27 15.55 10.64
CA PHE A 22 -6.17 15.57 11.79
C PHE A 22 -5.72 16.56 12.85
N GLU A 23 -4.42 16.66 13.16
CA GLU A 23 -3.92 17.58 14.19
C GLU A 23 -4.27 19.03 13.87
N THR A 24 -4.19 19.42 12.60
CA THR A 24 -4.50 20.78 12.16
C THR A 24 -5.99 21.07 12.05
N LEU A 25 -6.86 20.06 12.22
CA LEU A 25 -8.32 20.23 12.18
C LEU A 25 -8.78 21.20 13.28
N ARG A 26 -9.40 22.27 12.84
CA ARG A 26 -9.98 23.32 13.72
C ARG A 26 -11.50 23.18 13.72
N THR A 27 -12.04 22.48 14.73
CA THR A 27 -13.49 22.24 14.87
C THR A 27 -14.31 23.52 14.83
N ASP A 28 -13.83 24.61 15.45
CA ASP A 28 -14.49 25.92 15.40
C ASP A 28 -14.69 26.44 13.98
N LYS A 29 -13.70 26.24 13.10
CA LYS A 29 -13.81 26.66 11.70
C LYS A 29 -14.83 25.82 10.92
N GLU A 30 -14.89 24.52 11.20
CA GLU A 30 -15.83 23.64 10.51
C GLU A 30 -17.27 23.88 11.01
N ILE A 31 -17.46 24.13 12.31
CA ILE A 31 -18.75 24.59 12.89
C ILE A 31 -19.25 25.85 12.17
N ALA A 32 -18.38 26.86 12.03
CA ALA A 32 -18.73 28.11 11.36
C ALA A 32 -19.09 27.90 9.88
N ARG A 33 -18.35 27.04 9.17
CA ARG A 33 -18.62 26.71 7.76
C ARG A 33 -19.94 25.98 7.56
N LEU A 34 -20.29 25.09 8.48
CA LEU A 34 -21.55 24.36 8.46
C LEU A 34 -22.74 25.20 8.92
N LYS A 35 -22.49 26.40 9.47
CA LYS A 35 -23.53 27.30 10.03
C LYS A 35 -24.36 26.59 11.12
N ILE A 36 -23.75 25.74 11.92
CA ILE A 36 -24.38 25.09 13.08
C ILE A 36 -23.92 25.74 14.38
N THR A 37 -24.66 25.52 15.47
CA THR A 37 -24.24 25.98 16.79
C THR A 37 -23.17 25.09 17.40
N LYS A 38 -22.33 25.63 18.29
CA LYS A 38 -21.38 24.85 19.08
C LYS A 38 -22.09 23.75 19.87
N GLY A 39 -23.25 24.08 20.50
CA GLY A 39 -24.04 23.10 21.23
C GLY A 39 -24.49 21.93 20.37
N ALA A 40 -24.96 22.17 19.14
CA ALA A 40 -25.35 21.12 18.22
C ALA A 40 -24.15 20.24 17.81
N PHE A 41 -22.97 20.83 17.61
CA PHE A 41 -21.77 20.08 17.28
C PHE A 41 -21.33 19.16 18.45
N TYR A 42 -21.18 19.74 19.66
CA TYR A 42 -20.72 18.99 20.85
C TYR A 42 -21.75 18.00 21.40
N HIS A 43 -23.02 18.13 21.02
CA HIS A 43 -24.03 17.11 21.24
C HIS A 43 -23.70 15.80 20.51
N TYR A 44 -23.16 15.88 19.27
CA TYR A 44 -22.78 14.70 18.49
C TYR A 44 -21.38 14.21 18.81
N PHE A 45 -20.44 15.11 19.06
CA PHE A 45 -19.01 14.79 19.27
C PHE A 45 -18.48 15.58 20.46
N PRO A 46 -18.41 14.96 21.66
CA PRO A 46 -18.03 15.65 22.90
C PRO A 46 -16.64 16.32 22.84
N ASN A 47 -15.74 15.78 22.03
CA ASN A 47 -14.40 16.30 21.83
C ASN A 47 -13.89 16.00 20.41
N LYS A 48 -12.71 16.53 20.09
CA LYS A 48 -12.07 16.35 18.77
C LYS A 48 -11.67 14.90 18.51
N ALA A 49 -11.24 14.14 19.52
CA ALA A 49 -10.84 12.74 19.36
C ALA A 49 -12.06 11.88 18.99
N GLU A 50 -13.19 12.02 19.69
CA GLU A 50 -14.43 11.30 19.39
C GLU A 50 -14.94 11.60 17.96
N LEU A 51 -14.84 12.86 17.51
CA LEU A 51 -15.09 13.19 16.12
C LEU A 51 -14.15 12.43 15.17
N GLY A 52 -12.86 12.40 15.48
CA GLY A 52 -11.87 11.71 14.68
C GLY A 52 -12.12 10.21 14.59
N TYR A 53 -12.46 9.57 15.70
CA TYR A 53 -12.82 8.15 15.74
C TYR A 53 -14.04 7.87 14.86
N ALA A 54 -15.08 8.71 14.98
CA ALA A 54 -16.28 8.57 14.16
C ALA A 54 -15.99 8.80 12.66
N VAL A 55 -15.08 9.72 12.31
CA VAL A 55 -14.65 9.90 10.91
C VAL A 55 -13.96 8.63 10.38
N VAL A 56 -13.11 7.98 11.19
CA VAL A 56 -12.46 6.72 10.79
C VAL A 56 -13.50 5.62 10.56
N ASP A 57 -14.40 5.42 11.52
CA ASP A 57 -15.37 4.32 11.48
C ASP A 57 -16.46 4.52 10.40
N GLU A 58 -16.99 5.73 10.27
CA GLU A 58 -18.22 5.98 9.52
C GLU A 58 -17.98 6.59 8.13
N VAL A 59 -16.77 7.11 7.87
CA VAL A 59 -16.44 7.71 6.58
C VAL A 59 -15.25 7.00 5.93
N MET A 60 -14.13 6.84 6.65
CA MET A 60 -12.94 6.23 6.07
C MET A 60 -13.12 4.74 5.81
N LEU A 61 -13.66 3.99 6.76
CA LEU A 61 -13.86 2.55 6.59
C LEU A 61 -14.73 2.24 5.36
N PRO A 62 -15.95 2.80 5.19
CA PRO A 62 -16.74 2.57 3.98
C PRO A 62 -16.07 3.07 2.69
N TYR A 63 -15.29 4.17 2.76
CA TYR A 63 -14.55 4.68 1.61
C TYR A 63 -13.51 3.66 1.10
N TYR A 64 -12.74 3.02 1.99
CA TYR A 64 -11.76 2.02 1.60
C TYR A 64 -12.38 0.66 1.25
N GLU A 65 -13.51 0.28 1.84
CA GLU A 65 -14.30 -0.87 1.38
C GLU A 65 -14.78 -0.67 -0.06
N GLN A 66 -15.35 0.49 -0.35
CA GLN A 66 -15.83 0.83 -1.69
C GLN A 66 -14.71 0.89 -2.74
N LYS A 67 -13.52 1.34 -2.36
CA LYS A 67 -12.33 1.38 -3.23
C LYS A 67 -12.03 0.00 -3.84
N TRP A 68 -12.16 -1.05 -3.06
CA TRP A 68 -11.86 -2.43 -3.46
C TRP A 68 -13.12 -3.27 -3.77
N ALA A 69 -14.31 -2.67 -3.75
CA ALA A 69 -15.58 -3.39 -3.90
C ALA A 69 -15.69 -4.16 -5.23
N SER A 70 -15.07 -3.67 -6.30
CA SER A 70 -15.06 -4.36 -7.61
C SER A 70 -14.34 -5.71 -7.59
N LEU A 71 -13.50 -5.97 -6.59
CA LEU A 71 -12.85 -7.28 -6.40
C LEU A 71 -13.81 -8.38 -5.92
N ALA A 72 -15.01 -8.03 -5.49
CA ALA A 72 -16.05 -8.99 -5.15
C ALA A 72 -16.69 -9.62 -6.41
N ASN A 73 -16.67 -8.90 -7.54
CA ASN A 73 -17.15 -9.38 -8.83
C ASN A 73 -15.97 -9.81 -9.70
N ILE A 74 -15.72 -11.12 -9.75
CA ILE A 74 -14.58 -11.74 -10.46
C ILE A 74 -14.92 -12.19 -11.90
N GLU A 75 -16.03 -11.76 -12.49
CA GLU A 75 -16.39 -12.14 -13.86
C GLU A 75 -15.29 -11.80 -14.88
N ILE A 76 -14.55 -10.73 -14.66
CA ILE A 76 -13.45 -10.32 -15.54
C ILE A 76 -12.09 -10.95 -15.18
N GLY A 77 -12.03 -11.76 -14.12
CA GLY A 77 -10.82 -12.31 -13.55
C GLY A 77 -10.13 -11.38 -12.54
N VAL A 78 -9.57 -11.97 -11.47
CA VAL A 78 -9.01 -11.24 -10.32
C VAL A 78 -7.84 -10.35 -10.70
N ALA A 79 -6.91 -10.84 -11.54
CA ALA A 79 -5.77 -10.03 -11.98
C ALA A 79 -6.21 -8.77 -12.73
N LYS A 80 -7.18 -8.90 -13.63
CA LYS A 80 -7.74 -7.76 -14.37
C LYS A 80 -8.49 -6.81 -13.46
N ALA A 81 -9.25 -7.32 -12.48
CA ALA A 81 -9.98 -6.50 -11.52
C ALA A 81 -9.01 -5.68 -10.64
N LEU A 82 -7.93 -6.28 -10.13
CA LEU A 82 -6.88 -5.56 -9.39
C LEU A 82 -6.24 -4.45 -10.24
N ILE A 83 -5.88 -4.77 -11.49
CA ILE A 83 -5.29 -3.80 -12.41
C ILE A 83 -6.28 -2.65 -12.70
N ALA A 84 -7.58 -2.96 -12.83
CA ALA A 84 -8.61 -1.95 -13.06
C ALA A 84 -8.77 -0.99 -11.87
N VAL A 85 -8.70 -1.49 -10.62
CA VAL A 85 -8.70 -0.62 -9.43
C VAL A 85 -7.50 0.32 -9.46
N LEU A 86 -6.31 -0.18 -9.76
CA LEU A 86 -5.09 0.67 -9.86
C LEU A 86 -5.20 1.68 -11.01
N GLU A 87 -5.83 1.32 -12.14
CA GLU A 87 -6.08 2.25 -13.23
C GLU A 87 -7.05 3.36 -12.83
N GLN A 88 -8.10 3.03 -12.05
CA GLN A 88 -8.99 4.04 -11.49
C GLN A 88 -8.25 5.02 -10.56
N GLU A 89 -7.31 4.54 -9.73
CA GLU A 89 -6.48 5.40 -8.88
C GLU A 89 -5.65 6.39 -9.71
N LYS A 90 -5.04 5.93 -10.81
CA LYS A 90 -4.30 6.81 -11.76
C LYS A 90 -5.23 7.85 -12.39
N THR A 91 -6.39 7.43 -12.84
CA THR A 91 -7.37 8.29 -13.53
C THR A 91 -7.94 9.35 -12.60
N LYS A 92 -8.24 8.99 -11.34
CA LYS A 92 -8.76 9.91 -10.31
C LYS A 92 -7.70 10.86 -9.76
N ALA A 93 -6.40 10.55 -9.95
CA ALA A 93 -5.31 11.36 -9.43
C ALA A 93 -5.28 12.75 -10.09
N THR A 94 -5.23 13.78 -9.26
CA THR A 94 -5.03 15.19 -9.63
C THR A 94 -3.79 15.71 -8.92
N GLU A 95 -3.20 16.80 -9.39
CA GLU A 95 -2.09 17.47 -8.69
C GLU A 95 -2.46 17.78 -7.22
N THR A 96 -3.69 18.23 -6.99
CA THR A 96 -4.17 18.55 -5.65
C THR A 96 -4.30 17.30 -4.78
N SER A 97 -4.86 16.19 -5.30
CA SER A 97 -4.99 14.94 -4.53
C SER A 97 -3.63 14.33 -4.20
N ILE A 98 -2.68 14.39 -5.12
CA ILE A 98 -1.31 13.90 -4.89
C ILE A 98 -0.58 14.73 -3.83
N LYS A 99 -0.68 16.06 -3.86
CA LYS A 99 -0.11 16.93 -2.81
C LYS A 99 -0.70 16.66 -1.43
N ARG A 100 -1.97 16.26 -1.34
CA ARG A 100 -2.62 15.86 -0.09
C ARG A 100 -2.17 14.45 0.35
N GLY A 101 -1.93 13.57 -0.60
CA GLY A 101 -1.60 12.16 -0.37
C GLY A 101 -2.83 11.31 0.02
N ASP A 102 -2.60 10.07 0.37
CA ASP A 102 -3.63 9.16 0.85
C ASP A 102 -3.99 9.47 2.32
N VAL A 103 -5.26 9.62 2.61
CA VAL A 103 -5.74 10.05 3.93
C VAL A 103 -5.47 9.02 5.02
N LEU A 104 -5.59 7.72 4.71
CA LEU A 104 -5.29 6.65 5.67
C LEU A 104 -3.81 6.65 6.03
N THR A 105 -2.94 6.70 5.02
CA THR A 105 -1.49 6.79 5.22
C THR A 105 -1.11 7.99 6.08
N ASN A 106 -1.67 9.17 5.77
CA ASN A 106 -1.40 10.37 6.55
C ASN A 106 -1.82 10.19 8.02
N MET A 107 -3.04 9.68 8.27
CA MET A 107 -3.54 9.48 9.63
C MET A 107 -2.79 8.38 10.39
N ILE A 108 -2.34 7.33 9.72
CA ILE A 108 -1.48 6.31 10.35
C ILE A 108 -0.19 6.95 10.85
N LEU A 109 0.48 7.75 10.02
CA LEU A 109 1.75 8.40 10.38
C LEU A 109 1.57 9.48 11.46
N GLU A 110 0.43 10.18 11.45
CA GLU A 110 0.13 11.26 12.38
C GLU A 110 -0.34 10.75 13.76
N MET A 111 -1.22 9.75 13.79
CA MET A 111 -2.00 9.41 14.98
C MET A 111 -1.66 8.08 15.64
N SER A 112 -1.05 7.12 14.93
CA SER A 112 -0.85 5.77 15.48
C SER A 112 0.12 5.71 16.66
N HIS A 113 1.03 6.67 16.78
CA HIS A 113 1.99 6.76 17.89
C HIS A 113 1.52 7.69 19.01
N VAL A 114 0.43 8.44 18.81
CA VAL A 114 -0.11 9.44 19.74
C VAL A 114 -1.30 8.90 20.53
N ASP A 115 -2.12 8.05 19.89
CA ASP A 115 -3.39 7.61 20.43
C ASP A 115 -3.68 6.15 20.03
N ASP A 116 -3.76 5.27 21.02
CA ASP A 116 -3.99 3.83 20.82
C ASP A 116 -5.37 3.51 20.22
N ILE A 117 -6.39 4.32 20.48
CA ILE A 117 -7.72 4.13 19.88
C ILE A 117 -7.66 4.44 18.39
N PHE A 118 -7.02 5.54 18.01
CA PHE A 118 -6.75 5.80 16.58
C PHE A 118 -5.96 4.68 15.94
N ARG A 119 -4.89 4.20 16.57
CA ARG A 119 -4.08 3.11 16.03
C ARG A 119 -4.92 1.88 15.74
N GLN A 120 -5.75 1.45 16.69
CA GLN A 120 -6.63 0.28 16.52
C GLN A 120 -7.67 0.48 15.41
N LYS A 121 -8.30 1.66 15.35
CA LYS A 121 -9.31 1.97 14.32
C LYS A 121 -8.69 2.05 12.91
N LEU A 122 -7.52 2.67 12.78
CA LEU A 122 -6.79 2.75 11.51
C LEU A 122 -6.28 1.37 11.07
N GLU A 123 -5.88 0.51 12.01
CA GLU A 123 -5.57 -0.90 11.75
C GLU A 123 -6.77 -1.64 11.16
N VAL A 124 -8.00 -1.43 11.68
CA VAL A 124 -9.22 -2.02 11.12
C VAL A 124 -9.43 -1.59 9.67
N VAL A 125 -9.28 -0.31 9.36
CA VAL A 125 -9.41 0.20 7.97
C VAL A 125 -8.36 -0.41 7.05
N ASN A 126 -7.12 -0.55 7.52
CA ASN A 126 -6.05 -1.18 6.75
C ASN A 126 -6.33 -2.67 6.54
N GLU A 127 -6.72 -3.39 7.60
CA GLU A 127 -6.99 -4.82 7.57
C GLU A 127 -8.18 -5.19 6.66
N VAL A 128 -9.19 -4.34 6.58
CA VAL A 128 -10.34 -4.54 5.67
C VAL A 128 -9.86 -4.57 4.22
N GLN A 129 -9.01 -3.64 3.80
CA GLN A 129 -8.42 -3.65 2.46
C GLN A 129 -7.65 -4.94 2.20
N VAL A 130 -6.77 -5.33 3.15
CA VAL A 130 -5.97 -6.56 3.07
C VAL A 130 -6.88 -7.79 2.92
N LYS A 131 -7.94 -7.90 3.72
CA LYS A 131 -8.89 -9.02 3.66
C LYS A 131 -9.64 -9.10 2.32
N ILE A 132 -10.09 -7.96 1.78
CA ILE A 132 -10.78 -7.94 0.49
C ILE A 132 -9.85 -8.43 -0.62
N ILE A 133 -8.62 -7.92 -0.68
CA ILE A 133 -7.63 -8.31 -1.68
C ILE A 133 -7.20 -9.77 -1.50
N GLN A 134 -6.95 -10.20 -0.25
CA GLN A 134 -6.60 -11.58 0.07
C GLN A 134 -7.69 -12.55 -0.41
N LYS A 135 -8.96 -12.27 -0.11
CA LYS A 135 -10.09 -13.09 -0.55
C LYS A 135 -10.16 -13.19 -2.08
N ALA A 136 -9.98 -12.07 -2.77
CA ALA A 136 -9.96 -12.05 -4.23
C ALA A 136 -8.82 -12.92 -4.79
N ILE A 137 -7.60 -12.79 -4.27
CA ILE A 137 -6.44 -13.60 -4.67
C ILE A 137 -6.71 -15.10 -4.44
N MET A 138 -7.28 -15.47 -3.28
CA MET A 138 -7.65 -16.87 -2.99
C MET A 138 -8.67 -17.40 -4.00
N SER A 139 -9.69 -16.61 -4.35
CA SER A 139 -10.68 -16.99 -5.37
C SER A 139 -10.05 -17.17 -6.75
N GLY A 140 -9.16 -16.27 -7.17
CA GLY A 140 -8.46 -16.38 -8.45
C GLY A 140 -7.52 -17.60 -8.53
N ARG A 141 -6.95 -18.03 -7.40
CA ARG A 141 -6.17 -19.28 -7.35
C ARG A 141 -7.05 -20.51 -7.52
N ILE A 142 -8.18 -20.55 -6.83
CA ILE A 142 -9.15 -21.65 -6.94
C ILE A 142 -9.64 -21.76 -8.39
N ALA A 143 -9.84 -20.63 -9.06
CA ALA A 143 -10.23 -20.55 -10.47
C ALA A 143 -9.08 -20.89 -11.46
N GLY A 144 -7.85 -21.08 -10.98
CA GLY A 144 -6.69 -21.33 -11.84
C GLY A 144 -6.16 -20.13 -12.62
N GLU A 145 -6.65 -18.92 -12.31
CA GLU A 145 -6.22 -17.67 -12.97
C GLU A 145 -4.87 -17.17 -12.47
N LEU A 146 -4.54 -17.47 -11.22
CA LEU A 146 -3.36 -16.98 -10.54
C LEU A 146 -2.38 -18.12 -10.21
N LYS A 147 -1.08 -17.77 -10.17
CA LYS A 147 -0.03 -18.70 -9.72
C LYS A 147 -0.28 -19.16 -8.29
N ASN A 148 -0.21 -20.45 -8.03
CA ASN A 148 -0.59 -21.05 -6.74
C ASN A 148 0.44 -20.85 -5.60
N GLN A 149 1.62 -20.31 -5.89
CA GLN A 149 2.77 -20.33 -4.96
C GLN A 149 2.86 -19.10 -4.04
N THR A 150 2.08 -18.04 -4.27
CA THR A 150 2.19 -16.78 -3.50
C THR A 150 1.26 -16.83 -2.29
N ASP A 151 1.76 -16.54 -1.09
CA ASP A 151 0.87 -16.35 0.06
C ASP A 151 -0.08 -15.17 -0.19
N ALA A 152 -1.40 -15.43 -0.11
CA ALA A 152 -2.42 -14.46 -0.48
C ALA A 152 -2.45 -13.25 0.46
N ARG A 153 -2.16 -13.46 1.76
CA ARG A 153 -2.12 -12.38 2.74
C ARG A 153 -0.89 -11.50 2.53
N SER A 154 0.28 -12.11 2.37
CA SER A 154 1.51 -11.37 2.10
C SER A 154 1.41 -10.56 0.81
N MET A 155 0.79 -11.11 -0.23
CA MET A 155 0.56 -10.39 -1.48
C MET A 155 -0.45 -9.23 -1.30
N ALA A 156 -1.49 -9.41 -0.50
CA ALA A 156 -2.44 -8.35 -0.20
C ALA A 156 -1.76 -7.20 0.57
N LEU A 157 -0.96 -7.52 1.59
CA LEU A 157 -0.16 -6.53 2.32
C LEU A 157 0.83 -5.79 1.40
N TYR A 158 1.48 -6.53 0.49
CA TYR A 158 2.37 -5.93 -0.51
C TYR A 158 1.62 -4.94 -1.41
N ILE A 159 0.44 -5.30 -1.92
CA ILE A 159 -0.37 -4.44 -2.80
C ILE A 159 -0.78 -3.15 -2.07
N VAL A 160 -1.29 -3.27 -0.84
CA VAL A 160 -1.69 -2.11 -0.03
C VAL A 160 -0.48 -1.22 0.27
N GLY A 161 0.62 -1.82 0.77
CA GLY A 161 1.84 -1.08 1.11
C GLY A 161 2.50 -0.40 -0.10
N GLN A 162 2.53 -1.05 -1.26
CA GLN A 162 3.02 -0.47 -2.51
C GLN A 162 2.20 0.76 -2.92
N LEU A 163 0.87 0.68 -2.85
CA LEU A 163 0.02 1.81 -3.22
C LEU A 163 0.18 2.98 -2.23
N MET A 164 0.28 2.70 -0.92
CA MET A 164 0.61 3.71 0.10
C MET A 164 1.97 4.36 -0.18
N GLY A 165 2.97 3.57 -0.57
CA GLY A 165 4.29 4.05 -1.00
C GLY A 165 4.22 4.95 -2.24
N CYS A 166 3.40 4.57 -3.24
CA CYS A 166 3.19 5.40 -4.44
C CYS A 166 2.64 6.79 -4.07
N TYR A 167 1.64 6.85 -3.19
CA TYR A 167 1.10 8.13 -2.68
C TYR A 167 2.14 8.93 -1.91
N THR A 168 2.89 8.29 -1.02
CA THR A 168 3.89 8.96 -0.16
C THR A 168 5.01 9.59 -0.98
N ILE A 169 5.60 8.84 -1.91
CA ILE A 169 6.70 9.34 -2.75
C ILE A 169 6.20 10.44 -3.70
N SER A 170 5.01 10.27 -4.27
CA SER A 170 4.45 11.27 -5.19
C SER A 170 4.05 12.55 -4.46
N LYS A 171 3.58 12.45 -3.20
CA LYS A 171 3.30 13.60 -2.34
C LYS A 171 4.54 14.43 -2.08
N VAL A 172 5.66 13.81 -1.69
CA VAL A 172 6.93 14.51 -1.44
C VAL A 172 7.48 15.17 -2.69
N ARG A 173 7.27 14.56 -3.86
CA ARG A 173 7.65 15.12 -5.15
C ARG A 173 6.64 16.13 -5.70
N ALA A 174 5.45 16.24 -5.09
CA ALA A 174 4.31 17.03 -5.55
C ALA A 174 3.99 16.78 -7.06
N SER A 175 4.14 15.53 -7.53
CA SER A 175 4.05 15.15 -8.93
C SER A 175 3.05 14.03 -9.18
N LYS A 176 2.04 14.32 -9.98
CA LYS A 176 1.07 13.35 -10.49
C LYS A 176 1.74 12.35 -11.44
N GLU A 177 2.69 12.82 -12.27
CA GLU A 177 3.42 11.97 -13.21
C GLU A 177 4.21 10.87 -12.47
N THR A 178 4.82 11.22 -11.34
CA THR A 178 5.48 10.22 -10.46
C THR A 178 4.49 9.17 -9.99
N PHE A 179 3.31 9.57 -9.53
CA PHE A 179 2.26 8.64 -9.09
C PHE A 179 1.82 7.70 -10.22
N VAL A 180 1.49 8.25 -11.38
CA VAL A 180 1.06 7.49 -12.56
C VAL A 180 2.14 6.50 -13.00
N SER A 181 3.40 6.91 -13.01
CA SER A 181 4.54 6.05 -13.36
C SER A 181 4.73 4.91 -12.36
N MET A 182 4.71 5.20 -11.05
CA MET A 182 4.89 4.19 -10.00
C MET A 182 3.75 3.17 -10.00
N VAL A 183 2.49 3.62 -10.10
CA VAL A 183 1.33 2.73 -10.19
C VAL A 183 1.36 1.91 -11.47
N GLY A 184 1.82 2.49 -12.60
CA GLY A 184 2.02 1.75 -13.85
C GLY A 184 3.06 0.63 -13.71
N THR A 185 4.16 0.88 -13.02
CA THR A 185 5.16 -0.13 -12.69
C THR A 185 4.58 -1.23 -11.80
N MET A 186 3.83 -0.85 -10.77
CA MET A 186 3.12 -1.80 -9.89
C MET A 186 2.14 -2.69 -10.68
N GLN A 187 1.37 -2.12 -11.60
CA GLN A 187 0.46 -2.89 -12.46
C GLN A 187 1.20 -3.93 -13.31
N LYS A 188 2.37 -3.56 -13.88
CA LYS A 188 3.21 -4.47 -14.66
C LYS A 188 3.74 -5.60 -13.78
N GLN A 189 4.31 -5.30 -12.61
CA GLN A 189 4.81 -6.29 -11.68
C GLN A 189 3.70 -7.26 -11.22
N LEU A 190 2.50 -6.77 -10.94
CA LEU A 190 1.37 -7.61 -10.55
C LEU A 190 0.93 -8.57 -11.67
N LYS A 191 0.96 -8.15 -12.94
CA LYS A 191 0.72 -9.05 -14.07
C LYS A 191 1.74 -10.19 -14.09
N ASP A 192 3.02 -9.87 -13.98
CA ASP A 192 4.10 -10.86 -14.07
C ASP A 192 4.09 -11.85 -12.90
N VAL A 193 3.70 -11.39 -11.70
CA VAL A 193 3.69 -12.22 -10.48
C VAL A 193 2.39 -13.03 -10.35
N LEU A 194 1.24 -12.46 -10.68
CA LEU A 194 -0.06 -13.08 -10.40
C LEU A 194 -0.54 -13.97 -11.54
N VAL A 195 -0.33 -13.59 -12.82
CA VAL A 195 -0.93 -14.31 -13.94
C VAL A 195 -0.21 -15.66 -14.16
N ALA A 196 -0.98 -16.74 -14.21
CA ALA A 196 -0.48 -18.04 -14.61
C ALA A 196 -0.06 -18.00 -16.09
N GLU A 197 1.07 -18.61 -16.43
CA GLU A 197 1.46 -18.79 -17.82
C GLU A 197 0.41 -19.63 -18.54
N THR A 198 -0.27 -19.07 -19.52
CA THR A 198 -1.17 -19.84 -20.39
C THR A 198 -0.34 -20.83 -21.21
N ALA A 199 -0.82 -22.06 -21.37
CA ALA A 199 -0.15 -23.11 -22.13
C ALA A 199 0.27 -22.68 -23.57
N ALA A 200 -0.36 -21.64 -24.11
CA ALA A 200 -0.05 -21.06 -25.42
C ALA A 200 1.29 -20.29 -25.45
N SER A 201 1.79 -19.78 -24.32
CA SER A 201 3.07 -19.06 -24.31
C SER A 201 4.28 -20.00 -24.25
N LYS A 202 4.07 -21.28 -23.88
CA LYS A 202 5.15 -22.30 -23.86
C LYS A 202 5.52 -22.86 -25.22
N VAL A 203 4.71 -22.62 -26.26
CA VAL A 203 4.95 -23.15 -27.61
C VAL A 203 5.85 -22.25 -28.44
N SER A 204 6.04 -21.00 -28.09
CA SER A 204 6.88 -20.06 -28.84
C SER A 204 8.39 -20.16 -28.56
N ASP A 205 8.82 -20.85 -27.50
CA ASP A 205 10.25 -21.00 -27.12
C ASP A 205 10.89 -22.33 -27.55
N VAL A 206 10.15 -23.19 -28.25
CA VAL A 206 10.75 -24.36 -28.91
C VAL A 206 11.25 -23.95 -30.29
N THR A 207 12.34 -23.20 -30.31
CA THR A 207 13.14 -23.03 -31.54
C THR A 207 13.77 -24.37 -31.87
N VAL A 208 13.36 -24.93 -32.98
CA VAL A 208 13.89 -26.14 -33.58
C VAL A 208 15.40 -25.97 -33.78
N ASN A 209 16.20 -26.57 -32.90
CA ASN A 209 17.61 -26.76 -33.17
C ASN A 209 17.75 -27.89 -34.18
N THR A 210 17.84 -27.55 -35.45
CA THR A 210 18.34 -28.44 -36.49
C THR A 210 19.77 -28.84 -36.16
N VAL A 211 19.95 -30.11 -35.87
CA VAL A 211 21.25 -30.76 -35.69
C VAL A 211 22.02 -30.75 -37.00
N THR A 212 23.13 -30.03 -37.05
CA THR A 212 24.24 -30.31 -37.97
C THR A 212 25.52 -30.32 -37.17
N SER A 213 26.07 -31.53 -36.90
CA SER A 213 27.47 -31.69 -36.57
C SER A 213 28.29 -31.65 -37.83
N PRO A 214 29.56 -31.15 -37.85
CA PRO A 214 30.65 -31.91 -37.28
C PRO A 214 31.84 -31.13 -36.68
N SER A 215 32.51 -31.82 -35.76
CA SER A 215 33.96 -31.80 -35.43
C SER A 215 34.69 -30.45 -35.25
N GLY A 216 35.34 -30.34 -34.08
CA GLY A 216 36.57 -29.55 -33.96
C GLY A 216 36.68 -28.71 -32.70
N ASP A 217 37.50 -29.17 -31.75
CA ASP A 217 38.29 -28.42 -30.76
C ASP A 217 37.60 -27.52 -29.69
N ARG A 218 37.86 -27.93 -28.44
CA ARG A 218 37.69 -27.12 -27.22
C ARG A 218 38.75 -26.03 -27.10
N PRO A 219 38.42 -24.91 -26.47
CA PRO A 219 39.08 -24.63 -25.23
C PRO A 219 38.11 -24.30 -24.07
N LYS A 220 38.54 -24.69 -22.88
CA LYS A 220 37.92 -24.42 -21.59
C LYS A 220 37.96 -22.93 -21.26
N SER A 221 36.83 -22.33 -20.95
CA SER A 221 36.80 -21.13 -20.14
C SER A 221 35.73 -21.26 -19.07
N THR A 222 36.19 -21.32 -17.84
CA THR A 222 35.39 -21.33 -16.62
C THR A 222 34.93 -19.91 -16.35
N ILE A 223 33.65 -19.60 -16.58
CA ILE A 223 33.06 -18.36 -16.10
C ILE A 223 32.44 -18.67 -14.74
N GLY A 224 33.07 -18.14 -13.69
CA GLY A 224 32.56 -18.20 -12.33
C GLY A 224 31.30 -17.33 -12.19
N VAL A 225 30.19 -17.98 -11.84
CA VAL A 225 28.97 -17.29 -11.45
C VAL A 225 29.19 -16.77 -10.02
N VAL A 226 29.35 -15.47 -9.87
CA VAL A 226 29.40 -14.80 -8.57
C VAL A 226 27.98 -14.67 -8.05
N ASN A 227 27.70 -15.29 -6.91
CA ASN A 227 26.42 -15.14 -6.19
C ASN A 227 26.44 -13.83 -5.39
N PRO A 228 25.59 -12.83 -5.71
CA PRO A 228 25.61 -11.53 -5.04
C PRO A 228 25.03 -11.55 -3.63
N PHE A 229 24.59 -12.70 -3.09
CA PHE A 229 24.01 -12.85 -1.76
C PHE A 229 24.81 -13.75 -0.81
N ALA A 230 26.10 -13.96 -1.07
CA ALA A 230 26.96 -14.66 -0.12
C ALA A 230 27.25 -13.77 1.08
N LYS A 231 26.94 -14.25 2.29
CA LYS A 231 27.31 -13.60 3.56
C LYS A 231 28.82 -13.52 3.69
N PRO A 232 29.37 -12.42 4.24
CA PRO A 232 30.80 -12.35 4.56
C PRO A 232 31.14 -13.35 5.67
N GLU A 233 32.23 -14.10 5.48
CA GLU A 233 32.80 -14.97 6.52
C GLU A 233 33.39 -14.11 7.65
N GLU A 234 33.01 -14.43 8.88
CA GLU A 234 33.60 -13.85 10.11
C GLU A 234 35.08 -14.27 10.21
N LYS A 235 35.95 -13.28 10.13
CA LYS A 235 37.36 -13.47 10.52
C LYS A 235 37.46 -13.40 12.04
N THR A 236 37.79 -14.52 12.66
CA THR A 236 38.22 -14.64 14.04
C THR A 236 39.55 -13.90 14.22
N GLU A 237 39.56 -12.78 14.91
CA GLU A 237 40.81 -12.15 15.41
C GLU A 237 41.15 -12.68 16.81
N GLU A 238 42.34 -13.22 16.89
CA GLU A 238 43.02 -13.66 18.13
C GLU A 238 43.23 -12.51 19.10
N LYS A 239 43.03 -12.81 20.39
CA LYS A 239 43.34 -11.98 21.52
C LYS A 239 44.84 -11.72 21.61
N SER A 240 45.24 -10.47 21.66
CA SER A 240 46.52 -10.02 22.25
C SER A 240 46.24 -9.13 23.47
N THR A 241 46.62 -9.63 24.60
CA THR A 241 46.66 -9.02 25.92
C THR A 241 47.79 -7.97 26.04
N ARG A 242 47.47 -6.81 26.62
CA ARG A 242 48.33 -5.94 27.53
C ARG A 242 47.64 -4.58 27.57
N GLY A 243 47.19 -4.13 28.70
CA GLY A 243 47.94 -3.63 29.83
C GLY A 243 47.48 -2.23 30.09
N GLY A 244 46.77 -2.00 31.18
CA GLY A 244 46.56 -0.97 32.10
C GLY A 244 46.80 0.52 31.72
N TRP A 245 45.93 1.39 32.23
CA TRP A 245 46.32 2.44 33.22
C TRP A 245 45.09 3.24 33.63
N PHE A 246 44.98 3.40 34.91
CA PHE A 246 44.10 4.26 35.69
C PHE A 246 44.34 5.77 35.40
N SER A 247 43.31 6.59 35.50
CA SER A 247 43.22 7.82 36.33
C SER A 247 41.94 8.56 36.06
N ARG A 248 41.02 8.66 36.95
CA ARG A 248 40.56 9.71 37.91
C ARG A 248 40.71 11.17 37.44
N ASN A 249 39.57 11.82 37.56
CA ASN A 249 39.23 13.16 38.13
C ASN A 249 38.43 13.97 37.11
N ARG A 250 37.36 14.46 37.48
CA ARG A 250 36.55 15.28 38.36
C ARG A 250 35.18 15.49 37.72
#